data_cfa853a256f76676b9ac0478b32c77e3
#
_entry.id   cfa853a256f76676b9ac0478b32c77e3
#
_cell.length_a   1.000
_cell.length_b   1.000
_cell.length_c   1.000
_cell.angle_alpha   90.00
_cell.angle_beta   90.00
_cell.angle_gamma   90.00
#
_symmetry.space_group_name_H-M   'P 1'
#
loop_
_entity.id
_entity.type
_entity.pdbx_description
1 polymer ?
#
loop_
_entity_poly.entity_id
_entity_poly.type
_entity_poly.pdbx_seq_one_letter_code
_entity_poly.pdbx_strand_id
1 'polypeptide(L)'
;LVVLVGLIYQVFDIRLPGSGGSGKHTALVSIEGEISPNSIANALDINSALTAAFESKEAVGVVLRINSPGGSPVQAGMINDEIRRLRTLYPEKPFYVVVEDVCASGGYYIAVAGDKILVYKASLVGSIGVVMGGFGFTGLMEKMGISRRLITAGTEKGMLDPFSKENPKQVEMVKKMLE
;
A
#
# COMPACT_ATOMS: atom_id res chain seq x y z
N LEU A 1 16.63 28.55 27.84
CA LEU A 1 16.07 27.19 27.87
C LEU A 1 14.75 27.10 27.07
N VAL A 2 13.81 28.01 27.30
CA VAL A 2 12.50 28.07 26.63
C VAL A 2 12.64 28.23 25.09
N VAL A 3 13.60 29.07 24.64
CA VAL A 3 13.86 29.28 23.19
C VAL A 3 14.44 28.03 22.54
N LEU A 4 15.30 27.28 23.24
CA LEU A 4 15.88 26.04 22.73
C LEU A 4 14.84 24.92 22.57
N VAL A 5 13.92 24.83 23.54
CA VAL A 5 12.79 23.89 23.47
C VAL A 5 11.85 24.24 22.31
N GLY A 6 11.56 25.53 22.11
CA GLY A 6 10.74 25.99 20.98
C GLY A 6 11.37 25.67 19.60
N LEU A 7 12.70 25.78 19.49
CA LEU A 7 13.46 25.44 18.28
C LEU A 7 13.44 23.91 18.00
N ILE A 8 13.52 23.08 19.04
CA ILE A 8 13.41 21.64 18.90
C ILE A 8 12.02 21.25 18.37
N TYR A 9 10.94 21.88 18.85
CA TYR A 9 9.58 21.67 18.36
C TYR A 9 9.42 22.06 16.88
N GLN A 10 10.08 23.13 16.41
CA GLN A 10 10.03 23.55 15.01
C GLN A 10 10.85 22.66 14.07
N VAL A 11 11.98 22.13 14.53
CA VAL A 11 12.89 21.33 13.68
C VAL A 11 12.46 19.86 13.58
N PHE A 12 11.81 19.30 14.61
CA PHE A 12 11.46 17.89 14.66
C PHE A 12 9.96 17.60 14.51
N ASP A 13 9.10 18.63 14.33
CA ASP A 13 7.63 18.50 14.29
C ASP A 13 7.09 17.55 15.39
N ILE A 14 7.71 17.65 16.59
CA ILE A 14 7.31 16.86 17.74
C ILE A 14 5.96 17.38 18.23
N ARG A 15 4.89 16.75 17.81
CA ARG A 15 3.56 16.97 18.39
C ARG A 15 3.45 16.16 19.65
N LEU A 16 3.32 16.84 20.78
CA LEU A 16 3.05 16.18 22.05
C LEU A 16 1.69 15.45 21.96
N PRO A 17 1.60 14.18 22.43
CA PRO A 17 0.33 13.54 22.60
C PRO A 17 -0.54 14.39 23.53
N GLY A 18 -1.67 14.91 23.04
CA GLY A 18 -2.61 15.72 23.81
C GLY A 18 -2.82 17.15 23.34
N SER A 19 -2.18 17.64 22.29
CA SER A 19 -2.48 18.95 21.68
C SER A 19 -3.68 18.90 20.70
N GLY A 20 -4.37 17.78 20.62
CA GLY A 20 -5.68 17.70 19.95
C GLY A 20 -6.70 18.46 20.79
N GLY A 21 -7.41 19.42 20.19
CA GLY A 21 -8.46 20.16 20.86
C GLY A 21 -9.41 19.18 21.57
N SER A 22 -9.78 19.49 22.82
CA SER A 22 -10.77 18.76 23.57
C SER A 22 -12.15 19.00 22.94
N GLY A 23 -12.56 18.13 22.03
CA GLY A 23 -13.86 18.26 21.37
C GLY A 23 -13.99 17.37 20.14
N LYS A 24 -15.21 17.29 19.63
CA LYS A 24 -15.53 16.52 18.41
C LYS A 24 -14.70 16.97 17.23
N HIS A 25 -14.07 16.01 16.54
CA HIS A 25 -13.22 16.28 15.39
C HIS A 25 -13.34 15.16 14.33
N THR A 26 -12.80 15.39 13.16
CA THR A 26 -12.58 14.37 12.14
C THR A 26 -11.15 13.87 12.25
N ALA A 27 -10.96 12.57 12.41
CA ALA A 27 -9.63 11.98 12.40
C ALA A 27 -9.11 11.87 10.95
N LEU A 28 -7.84 12.21 10.77
CA LEU A 28 -7.16 12.12 9.47
C LEU A 28 -6.04 11.09 9.55
N VAL A 29 -6.09 10.11 8.66
CA VAL A 29 -5.00 9.15 8.43
C VAL A 29 -4.47 9.38 7.01
N SER A 30 -3.15 9.25 6.80
CA SER A 30 -2.54 9.52 5.49
C SER A 30 -1.74 8.33 5.01
N ILE A 31 -1.87 8.02 3.71
CA ILE A 31 -1.03 7.06 2.99
C ILE A 31 -0.28 7.87 1.93
N GLU A 32 1.04 7.96 2.06
CA GLU A 32 1.92 8.68 1.13
C GLU A 32 3.02 7.78 0.57
N GLY A 33 3.20 7.83 -0.75
CA GLY A 33 4.25 7.09 -1.45
C GLY A 33 3.92 5.62 -1.65
N GLU A 34 4.95 4.83 -1.89
CA GLU A 34 4.82 3.40 -2.19
C GLU A 34 4.39 2.60 -0.95
N ILE A 35 3.39 1.74 -1.12
CA ILE A 35 2.92 0.83 -0.08
C ILE A 35 3.86 -0.38 -0.02
N SER A 36 4.69 -0.46 1.02
CA SER A 36 5.63 -1.56 1.19
C SER A 36 5.99 -1.80 2.66
N PRO A 37 6.52 -2.99 3.01
CA PRO A 37 6.86 -3.29 4.41
C PRO A 37 7.89 -2.35 5.03
N ASN A 38 8.74 -1.72 4.20
CA ASN A 38 9.86 -0.90 4.64
C ASN A 38 9.64 0.61 4.40
N SER A 39 8.42 1.01 4.00
CA SER A 39 8.05 2.41 3.79
C SER A 39 7.24 2.95 4.98
N ILE A 40 7.03 4.27 5.00
CA ILE A 40 6.08 4.90 5.93
C ILE A 40 4.63 4.46 5.68
N ALA A 41 4.32 4.02 4.47
CA ALA A 41 3.01 3.48 4.07
C ALA A 41 2.99 1.94 4.21
N ASN A 42 3.44 1.41 5.35
CA ASN A 42 3.34 -0.01 5.67
C ASN A 42 2.03 -0.31 6.41
N ALA A 43 1.58 -1.56 6.31
CA ALA A 43 0.31 -1.97 6.91
C ALA A 43 0.28 -1.87 8.44
N LEU A 44 1.42 -2.08 9.12
CA LEU A 44 1.47 -2.04 10.57
C LEU A 44 1.16 -0.65 11.11
N ASP A 45 1.85 0.37 10.58
CA ASP A 45 1.69 1.75 11.02
C ASP A 45 0.33 2.32 10.60
N ILE A 46 -0.08 2.06 9.35
CA ILE A 46 -1.39 2.52 8.85
C ILE A 46 -2.54 1.89 9.62
N ASN A 47 -2.50 0.58 9.87
CA ASN A 47 -3.54 -0.10 10.64
C ASN A 47 -3.61 0.40 12.09
N SER A 48 -2.46 0.68 12.71
CA SER A 48 -2.41 1.28 14.04
C SER A 48 -3.05 2.66 14.06
N ALA A 49 -2.77 3.49 13.05
CA ALA A 49 -3.36 4.83 12.93
C ALA A 49 -4.88 4.76 12.67
N LEU A 50 -5.33 3.85 11.80
CA LEU A 50 -6.75 3.61 11.52
C LEU A 50 -7.48 3.14 12.79
N THR A 51 -6.92 2.17 13.50
CA THR A 51 -7.50 1.68 14.76
C THR A 51 -7.66 2.82 15.77
N ALA A 52 -6.61 3.61 15.99
CA ALA A 52 -6.67 4.75 16.90
C ALA A 52 -7.72 5.79 16.46
N ALA A 53 -7.86 6.05 15.15
CA ALA A 53 -8.85 6.97 14.61
C ALA A 53 -10.29 6.47 14.85
N PHE A 54 -10.53 5.18 14.63
CA PHE A 54 -11.86 4.59 14.84
C PHE A 54 -12.21 4.43 16.34
N GLU A 55 -11.26 4.14 17.19
CA GLU A 55 -11.47 3.99 18.64
C GLU A 55 -11.66 5.32 19.36
N SER A 56 -11.19 6.43 18.81
CA SER A 56 -11.33 7.76 19.40
C SER A 56 -12.81 8.14 19.56
N LYS A 57 -13.26 8.33 20.79
CA LYS A 57 -14.65 8.76 21.11
C LYS A 57 -14.97 10.16 20.60
N GLU A 58 -13.98 11.00 20.47
CA GLU A 58 -14.13 12.39 20.00
C GLU A 58 -14.11 12.48 18.46
N ALA A 59 -13.62 11.46 17.76
CA ALA A 59 -13.66 11.40 16.30
C ALA A 59 -15.07 11.05 15.82
N VAL A 60 -15.74 12.00 15.18
CA VAL A 60 -17.09 11.84 14.60
C VAL A 60 -17.09 11.22 13.21
N GLY A 61 -15.93 11.08 12.62
CA GLY A 61 -15.68 10.43 11.31
C GLY A 61 -14.19 10.30 11.07
N VAL A 62 -13.83 9.46 10.11
CA VAL A 62 -12.44 9.23 9.71
C VAL A 62 -12.28 9.58 8.23
N VAL A 63 -11.22 10.29 7.91
CA VAL A 63 -10.80 10.57 6.52
C VAL A 63 -9.46 9.88 6.29
N LEU A 64 -9.40 9.09 5.24
CA LEU A 64 -8.15 8.54 4.72
C LEU A 64 -7.71 9.36 3.51
N ARG A 65 -6.60 10.05 3.66
CA ARG A 65 -5.95 10.79 2.58
C ARG A 65 -4.95 9.87 1.87
N ILE A 66 -5.05 9.77 0.56
CA ILE A 66 -4.17 8.89 -0.23
C ILE A 66 -3.45 9.69 -1.31
N ASN A 67 -2.13 9.55 -1.33
CA ASN A 67 -1.26 9.96 -2.43
C ASN A 67 -0.22 8.86 -2.70
N SER A 68 -0.65 7.80 -3.42
CA SER A 68 0.12 6.57 -3.56
C SER A 68 -0.02 5.93 -4.94
N PRO A 69 1.08 5.51 -5.56
CA PRO A 69 1.05 4.71 -6.78
C PRO A 69 0.64 3.24 -6.53
N GLY A 70 0.43 2.85 -5.28
CA GLY A 70 0.23 1.46 -4.87
C GLY A 70 1.53 0.82 -4.37
N GLY A 71 1.68 -0.47 -4.59
CA GLY A 71 2.86 -1.23 -4.15
C GLY A 71 2.51 -2.68 -3.83
N SER A 72 2.96 -3.18 -2.69
CA SER A 72 2.76 -4.56 -2.26
C SER A 72 1.27 -4.93 -2.12
N PRO A 73 0.78 -5.94 -2.87
CA PRO A 73 -0.59 -6.42 -2.74
C PRO A 73 -0.91 -6.93 -1.33
N VAL A 74 0.07 -7.56 -0.67
CA VAL A 74 -0.10 -8.07 0.70
C VAL A 74 -0.33 -6.93 1.68
N GLN A 75 0.49 -5.87 1.62
CA GLN A 75 0.32 -4.71 2.49
C GLN A 75 -1.01 -4.00 2.22
N ALA A 76 -1.37 -3.82 0.96
CA ALA A 76 -2.65 -3.22 0.57
C ALA A 76 -3.85 -4.07 1.04
N GLY A 77 -3.75 -5.40 0.94
CA GLY A 77 -4.74 -6.33 1.46
C GLY A 77 -4.94 -6.19 2.96
N MET A 78 -3.85 -6.21 3.73
CA MET A 78 -3.91 -6.05 5.19
C MET A 78 -4.58 -4.73 5.62
N ILE A 79 -4.33 -3.64 4.89
CA ILE A 79 -4.95 -2.34 5.16
C ILE A 79 -6.45 -2.36 4.80
N ASN A 80 -6.80 -2.89 3.63
CA ASN A 80 -8.20 -3.01 3.19
C ASN A 80 -9.02 -3.85 4.17
N ASP A 81 -8.50 -5.00 4.59
CA ASP A 81 -9.16 -5.91 5.53
C ASP A 81 -9.38 -5.22 6.89
N GLU A 82 -8.38 -4.49 7.38
CA GLU A 82 -8.51 -3.75 8.64
C GLU A 82 -9.56 -2.63 8.55
N ILE A 83 -9.61 -1.88 7.45
CA ILE A 83 -10.66 -0.89 7.23
C ILE A 83 -12.04 -1.55 7.28
N ARG A 84 -12.23 -2.68 6.59
CA ARG A 84 -13.51 -3.40 6.58
C ARG A 84 -13.89 -3.88 7.98
N ARG A 85 -12.92 -4.41 8.73
CA ARG A 85 -13.11 -4.83 10.12
C ARG A 85 -13.54 -3.67 11.01
N LEU A 86 -12.84 -2.54 10.93
CA LEU A 86 -13.14 -1.34 11.72
C LEU A 86 -14.51 -0.76 11.38
N ARG A 87 -14.86 -0.68 10.10
CA ARG A 87 -16.19 -0.22 9.67
C ARG A 87 -17.33 -1.12 10.17
N THR A 88 -17.07 -2.42 10.31
CA THR A 88 -18.04 -3.35 10.92
C THR A 88 -18.21 -3.13 12.41
N LEU A 89 -17.12 -2.80 13.11
CA LEU A 89 -17.14 -2.53 14.56
C LEU A 89 -17.70 -1.15 14.92
N TYR A 90 -17.53 -0.16 14.01
CA TYR A 90 -17.95 1.24 14.22
C TYR A 90 -18.85 1.73 13.08
N PRO A 91 -20.04 1.11 12.88
CA PRO A 91 -20.90 1.40 11.71
C PRO A 91 -21.43 2.84 11.67
N GLU A 92 -21.51 3.50 12.84
CA GLU A 92 -21.96 4.88 12.95
C GLU A 92 -20.89 5.92 12.57
N LYS A 93 -19.63 5.48 12.39
CA LYS A 93 -18.53 6.37 12.10
C LYS A 93 -18.25 6.40 10.61
N PRO A 94 -18.59 7.47 9.89
CA PRO A 94 -18.36 7.57 8.45
C PRO A 94 -16.87 7.54 8.13
N PHE A 95 -16.52 6.83 7.07
CA PHE A 95 -15.15 6.67 6.60
C PHE A 95 -15.04 7.11 5.13
N TYR A 96 -14.43 8.25 4.90
CA TYR A 96 -14.26 8.82 3.56
C TYR A 96 -12.80 8.76 3.13
N VAL A 97 -12.61 8.56 1.83
CA VAL A 97 -11.28 8.59 1.21
C VAL A 97 -11.15 9.85 0.37
N VAL A 98 -10.04 10.56 0.55
CA VAL A 98 -9.69 11.75 -0.25
C VAL A 98 -8.40 11.43 -1.01
N VAL A 99 -8.46 11.56 -2.32
CA VAL A 99 -7.32 11.33 -3.21
C VAL A 99 -6.67 12.66 -3.54
N GLU A 100 -5.36 12.75 -3.37
CA GLU A 100 -4.55 13.89 -3.84
C GLU A 100 -4.17 13.69 -5.32
N ASP A 101 -2.87 13.57 -5.64
CA ASP A 101 -2.43 13.46 -7.02
C ASP A 101 -2.64 12.05 -7.59
N VAL A 102 -2.33 11.01 -6.80
CA VAL A 102 -2.32 9.61 -7.26
C VAL A 102 -3.00 8.69 -6.25
N CYS A 103 -3.87 7.81 -6.76
CA CYS A 103 -4.42 6.68 -6.01
C CYS A 103 -4.55 5.49 -6.96
N ALA A 104 -3.46 4.75 -7.11
CA ALA A 104 -3.36 3.70 -8.13
C ALA A 104 -3.08 2.33 -7.52
N SER A 105 -3.50 1.26 -8.24
CA SER A 105 -3.19 -0.13 -7.88
C SER A 105 -3.58 -0.45 -6.43
N GLY A 106 -2.63 -0.86 -5.58
CA GLY A 106 -2.86 -1.12 -4.15
C GLY A 106 -3.47 0.07 -3.39
N GLY A 107 -3.15 1.32 -3.79
CA GLY A 107 -3.79 2.52 -3.22
C GLY A 107 -5.28 2.58 -3.52
N TYR A 108 -5.67 2.29 -4.76
CA TYR A 108 -7.08 2.23 -5.15
C TYR A 108 -7.79 1.03 -4.50
N TYR A 109 -7.11 -0.10 -4.37
CA TYR A 109 -7.65 -1.26 -3.66
C TYR A 109 -7.99 -0.95 -2.19
N ILE A 110 -7.18 -0.12 -1.53
CA ILE A 110 -7.48 0.39 -0.19
C ILE A 110 -8.65 1.37 -0.24
N ALA A 111 -8.65 2.29 -1.21
CA ALA A 111 -9.65 3.35 -1.30
C ALA A 111 -11.09 2.81 -1.45
N VAL A 112 -11.29 1.70 -2.17
CA VAL A 112 -12.62 1.11 -2.37
C VAL A 112 -13.24 0.51 -1.10
N ALA A 113 -12.49 0.42 -0.01
CA ALA A 113 -13.01 0.06 1.31
C ALA A 113 -13.76 1.23 2.00
N GLY A 114 -13.69 2.45 1.47
CA GLY A 114 -14.37 3.63 2.02
C GLY A 114 -15.85 3.73 1.64
N ASP A 115 -16.60 4.56 2.36
CA ASP A 115 -18.00 4.87 2.04
C ASP A 115 -18.10 5.74 0.78
N LYS A 116 -17.16 6.67 0.62
CA LYS A 116 -17.04 7.55 -0.55
C LYS A 116 -15.58 7.82 -0.85
N ILE A 117 -15.27 7.92 -2.14
CA ILE A 117 -13.97 8.34 -2.63
C ILE A 117 -14.13 9.70 -3.30
N LEU A 118 -13.41 10.68 -2.78
CA LEU A 118 -13.38 12.05 -3.27
C LEU A 118 -12.06 12.24 -4.04
N VAL A 119 -12.17 12.64 -5.29
CA VAL A 119 -11.02 12.82 -6.18
C VAL A 119 -11.05 14.23 -6.78
N TYR A 120 -9.88 14.78 -7.04
CA TYR A 120 -9.76 15.98 -7.85
C TYR A 120 -9.80 15.61 -9.34
N LYS A 121 -10.27 16.51 -10.18
CA LYS A 121 -10.43 16.28 -11.65
C LYS A 121 -9.14 15.88 -12.37
N ALA A 122 -7.98 16.19 -11.80
CA ALA A 122 -6.67 15.86 -12.34
C ALA A 122 -5.96 14.70 -11.62
N SER A 123 -6.60 14.12 -10.59
CA SER A 123 -6.02 12.97 -9.89
C SER A 123 -5.94 11.75 -10.81
N LEU A 124 -4.84 11.02 -10.73
CA LEU A 124 -4.66 9.73 -11.40
C LEU A 124 -5.21 8.61 -10.51
N VAL A 125 -6.28 7.96 -10.98
CA VAL A 125 -6.98 6.92 -10.21
C VAL A 125 -7.15 5.66 -11.05
N GLY A 126 -7.04 4.49 -10.43
CA GLY A 126 -7.23 3.21 -11.11
C GLY A 126 -5.97 2.35 -11.14
N SER A 127 -5.47 2.00 -12.33
CA SER A 127 -4.36 1.03 -12.49
C SER A 127 -4.63 -0.29 -11.75
N ILE A 128 -5.81 -0.84 -11.99
CA ILE A 128 -6.29 -2.07 -11.34
C ILE A 128 -5.61 -3.27 -11.98
N GLY A 129 -4.91 -4.06 -11.18
CA GLY A 129 -4.26 -5.28 -11.62
C GLY A 129 -2.94 -5.53 -10.90
N VAL A 130 -2.39 -6.72 -11.10
CA VAL A 130 -1.07 -7.12 -10.60
C VAL A 130 -0.17 -7.44 -11.77
N VAL A 131 1.07 -6.95 -11.73
CA VAL A 131 2.07 -7.25 -12.75
C VAL A 131 3.25 -7.99 -12.12
N MET A 132 3.77 -8.97 -12.85
CA MET A 132 5.08 -9.55 -12.61
C MET A 132 5.87 -9.42 -13.90
N GLY A 133 6.99 -8.70 -13.87
CA GLY A 133 7.83 -8.44 -15.02
C GLY A 133 9.23 -8.99 -14.84
N GLY A 134 9.88 -9.37 -15.93
CA GLY A 134 11.26 -9.85 -15.94
C GLY A 134 11.88 -9.74 -17.32
N PHE A 135 13.16 -10.10 -17.41
CA PHE A 135 13.90 -10.14 -18.67
C PHE A 135 14.31 -11.58 -18.98
N GLY A 136 14.23 -11.99 -20.26
CA GLY A 136 14.75 -13.25 -20.75
C GLY A 136 16.09 -13.04 -21.47
N PHE A 137 17.12 -13.80 -21.08
CA PHE A 137 18.47 -13.67 -21.64
C PHE A 137 18.88 -14.84 -22.55
N THR A 138 17.99 -15.79 -22.82
CA THR A 138 18.28 -17.00 -23.61
C THR A 138 18.84 -16.70 -24.98
N GLY A 139 18.24 -15.76 -25.73
CA GLY A 139 18.71 -15.38 -27.05
C GLY A 139 20.10 -14.70 -27.07
N LEU A 140 20.44 -13.95 -26.02
CA LEU A 140 21.76 -13.36 -25.86
C LEU A 140 22.80 -14.46 -25.57
N MET A 141 22.46 -15.38 -24.66
CA MET A 141 23.34 -16.50 -24.30
C MET A 141 23.64 -17.42 -25.51
N GLU A 142 22.62 -17.72 -26.32
CA GLU A 142 22.80 -18.49 -27.57
C GLU A 142 23.79 -17.81 -28.53
N LYS A 143 23.66 -16.49 -28.74
CA LYS A 143 24.58 -15.71 -29.56
C LYS A 143 26.02 -15.67 -29.04
N MET A 144 26.19 -15.76 -27.72
CA MET A 144 27.51 -15.76 -27.05
C MET A 144 28.08 -17.16 -26.85
N GLY A 145 27.39 -18.22 -27.29
CA GLY A 145 27.82 -19.61 -27.07
C GLY A 145 27.77 -20.05 -25.60
N ILE A 146 26.97 -19.40 -24.77
CA ILE A 146 26.81 -19.71 -23.35
C ILE A 146 25.63 -20.65 -23.17
N SER A 147 25.83 -21.77 -22.46
CA SER A 147 24.78 -22.73 -22.11
C SER A 147 24.41 -22.68 -20.62
N ARG A 148 23.11 -22.58 -20.33
CA ARG A 148 22.60 -22.70 -18.95
C ARG A 148 22.62 -24.15 -18.50
N ARG A 149 23.17 -24.41 -17.32
CA ARG A 149 23.17 -25.72 -16.66
C ARG A 149 22.45 -25.59 -15.33
N LEU A 150 21.11 -25.75 -15.36
CA LEU A 150 20.27 -25.69 -14.17
C LEU A 150 19.95 -27.12 -13.70
N ILE A 151 20.30 -27.44 -12.47
CA ILE A 151 19.95 -28.70 -11.82
C ILE A 151 19.04 -28.35 -10.64
N THR A 152 17.84 -28.90 -10.62
CA THR A 152 16.85 -28.62 -9.57
C THR A 152 16.29 -29.93 -9.01
N ALA A 153 15.92 -29.89 -7.74
CA ALA A 153 15.04 -30.88 -7.12
C ALA A 153 13.68 -30.22 -6.88
N GLY A 154 12.63 -30.78 -7.51
CA GLY A 154 11.27 -30.18 -7.57
C GLY A 154 10.96 -29.61 -8.96
N THR A 155 9.75 -29.94 -9.47
CA THR A 155 9.32 -29.67 -10.85
C THR A 155 9.30 -28.20 -11.24
N GLU A 156 8.97 -27.32 -10.29
CA GLU A 156 8.80 -25.88 -10.53
C GLU A 156 9.88 -25.01 -9.87
N LYS A 157 10.98 -25.64 -9.38
CA LYS A 157 12.02 -24.91 -8.64
C LYS A 157 12.78 -23.88 -9.48
N GLY A 158 12.81 -24.07 -10.80
CA GLY A 158 13.40 -23.13 -11.77
C GLY A 158 12.36 -22.26 -12.47
N MET A 159 11.18 -22.09 -11.91
CA MET A 159 10.13 -21.27 -12.52
C MET A 159 10.59 -19.84 -12.74
N LEU A 160 10.33 -19.29 -13.95
CA LEU A 160 10.71 -17.94 -14.35
C LEU A 160 12.22 -17.64 -14.33
N ASP A 161 13.08 -18.67 -14.42
CA ASP A 161 14.53 -18.48 -14.58
C ASP A 161 14.80 -17.67 -15.87
N PRO A 162 15.40 -16.45 -15.77
CA PRO A 162 15.60 -15.56 -16.92
C PRO A 162 16.61 -16.09 -17.95
N PHE A 163 17.35 -17.14 -17.58
CA PHE A 163 18.36 -17.79 -18.43
C PHE A 163 17.87 -19.10 -19.05
N SER A 164 16.62 -19.48 -18.79
CA SER A 164 15.95 -20.65 -19.38
C SER A 164 14.85 -20.23 -20.33
N LYS A 165 14.48 -21.09 -21.28
CA LYS A 165 13.31 -20.83 -22.15
C LYS A 165 12.04 -20.82 -21.31
N GLU A 166 11.17 -19.89 -21.64
CA GLU A 166 9.88 -19.74 -20.99
C GLU A 166 9.02 -20.99 -21.16
N ASN A 167 8.42 -21.46 -20.07
CA ASN A 167 7.52 -22.59 -20.08
C ASN A 167 6.07 -22.10 -19.99
N PRO A 168 5.22 -22.36 -21.01
CA PRO A 168 3.84 -21.89 -21.04
C PRO A 168 3.01 -22.35 -19.84
N LYS A 169 3.27 -23.56 -19.30
CA LYS A 169 2.58 -24.05 -18.10
C LYS A 169 2.93 -23.25 -16.85
N GLN A 170 4.19 -22.83 -16.73
CA GLN A 170 4.63 -21.98 -15.62
C GLN A 170 4.06 -20.57 -15.72
N VAL A 171 3.98 -20.01 -16.93
CA VAL A 171 3.31 -18.73 -17.20
C VAL A 171 1.84 -18.78 -16.78
N GLU A 172 1.13 -19.83 -17.13
CA GLU A 172 -0.28 -20.02 -16.75
C GLU A 172 -0.46 -20.14 -15.22
N MET A 173 0.46 -20.85 -14.56
CA MET A 173 0.48 -20.94 -13.09
C MET A 173 0.69 -19.57 -12.44
N VAL A 174 1.65 -18.77 -12.97
CA VAL A 174 1.89 -17.42 -12.46
C VAL A 174 0.69 -16.51 -12.68
N LYS A 175 0.05 -16.56 -13.86
CA LYS A 175 -1.19 -15.79 -14.09
C LYS A 175 -2.26 -16.08 -13.04
N LYS A 176 -2.47 -17.33 -12.71
CA LYS A 176 -3.42 -17.73 -11.64
C LYS A 176 -3.02 -17.26 -10.24
N MET A 177 -1.72 -17.05 -9.99
CA MET A 177 -1.26 -16.48 -8.72
C MET A 177 -1.50 -14.96 -8.63
N LEU A 178 -1.62 -14.29 -9.77
CA LEU A 178 -1.83 -12.85 -9.87
C LEU A 178 -3.33 -12.46 -9.87
N GLU A 179 -4.23 -13.43 -10.10
CA GLU A 179 -5.69 -13.28 -10.00
C GLU A 179 -6.17 -13.23 -8.53
#